data_00db658675e6bb0770f8dc6b710ed4c7
#
_entry.id   00db658675e6bb0770f8dc6b710ed4c7
#
_cell.length_a   1.000
_cell.length_b   1.000
_cell.length_c   1.000
_cell.angle_alpha   90.00
_cell.angle_beta   90.00
_cell.angle_gamma   90.00
#
_symmetry.space_group_name_H-M   'P 1'
#
loop_
_entity.id
_entity.type
_entity.pdbx_description
1 polymer ?
#
loop_
_entity_poly.entity_id
_entity_poly.type
_entity_poly.pdbx_seq_one_letter_code
_entity_poly.pdbx_strand_id
1 'polypeptide(L)'
;MYRERLVTTDVNSENAHRLKRLLLEYHDFRQLKSAHPLLEDTRRIADWQAERLKATHQDLYQNPGYHTGLEFLLTDLYAPAGMTQRDDNIDRVFPKMVKWLPDHLLGTFAGLVELNLVTQSLDLELAQWFDRHNLSTASITTSDYCDAYRASGQLSIRSRQLELVADTGQQLDRYVRNRTLGWLLSMSRGPAEMAELGDLHSFLHRGYSAFRKMEDVDVLIERLIGREKQVMENILASHPEPFSVPGNL
;
A
#
# COMPACT_ATOMS: atom_id res chain seq x y z
N MET A 1 1.87 -23.30 9.40
CA MET A 1 0.47 -23.19 9.89
C MET A 1 -0.36 -22.20 9.05
N TYR A 2 -0.04 -20.90 8.94
CA TYR A 2 -0.87 -19.94 8.18
C TYR A 2 -0.85 -20.18 6.66
N ARG A 3 0.32 -20.42 6.06
CA ARG A 3 0.45 -20.75 4.63
C ARG A 3 -0.36 -21.99 4.24
N GLU A 4 -0.40 -23.00 5.09
CA GLU A 4 -1.17 -24.21 4.88
C GLU A 4 -2.68 -23.91 4.81
N ARG A 5 -3.18 -23.02 5.67
CA ARG A 5 -4.58 -22.58 5.62
C ARG A 5 -4.90 -21.86 4.30
N LEU A 6 -4.00 -21.02 3.80
CA LEU A 6 -4.17 -20.39 2.48
C LEU A 6 -4.26 -21.45 1.38
N VAL A 7 -3.36 -22.44 1.38
CA VAL A 7 -3.34 -23.51 0.37
C VAL A 7 -4.59 -24.36 0.41
N THR A 8 -5.07 -24.74 1.59
CA THR A 8 -6.20 -25.66 1.76
C THR A 8 -7.58 -25.00 1.66
N THR A 9 -7.65 -23.65 1.66
CA THR A 9 -8.92 -22.95 1.53
C THR A 9 -9.46 -23.06 0.10
N ASP A 10 -10.66 -23.63 -0.05
CA ASP A 10 -11.37 -23.67 -1.32
C ASP A 10 -11.87 -22.26 -1.70
N VAL A 11 -11.73 -21.93 -2.97
CA VAL A 11 -12.12 -20.64 -3.54
C VAL A 11 -12.86 -20.88 -4.86
N ASN A 12 -13.95 -20.14 -5.06
CA ASN A 12 -14.85 -20.39 -6.19
C ASN A 12 -15.04 -19.18 -7.13
N SER A 13 -14.51 -18.00 -6.74
CA SER A 13 -14.60 -16.80 -7.55
C SER A 13 -13.23 -16.35 -8.06
N GLU A 14 -13.21 -15.58 -9.14
CA GLU A 14 -11.99 -15.07 -9.76
C GLU A 14 -11.20 -14.18 -8.75
N ASN A 15 -11.90 -13.28 -8.03
CA ASN A 15 -11.25 -12.42 -7.06
C ASN A 15 -10.74 -13.20 -5.85
N ALA A 16 -11.43 -14.25 -5.40
CA ALA A 16 -10.93 -15.13 -4.33
C ALA A 16 -9.68 -15.90 -4.76
N HIS A 17 -9.63 -16.40 -6.01
CA HIS A 17 -8.43 -17.03 -6.57
C HIS A 17 -7.27 -16.04 -6.67
N ARG A 18 -7.53 -14.83 -7.17
CA ARG A 18 -6.50 -13.77 -7.25
C ARG A 18 -5.96 -13.42 -5.88
N LEU A 19 -6.84 -13.19 -4.90
CA LEU A 19 -6.43 -12.88 -3.52
C LEU A 19 -5.61 -14.01 -2.91
N LYS A 20 -6.05 -15.27 -3.04
CA LYS A 20 -5.33 -16.45 -2.55
C LYS A 20 -3.90 -16.51 -3.11
N ARG A 21 -3.76 -16.36 -4.41
CA ARG A 21 -2.44 -16.37 -5.08
C ARG A 21 -1.53 -15.27 -4.54
N LEU A 22 -2.05 -14.02 -4.46
CA LEU A 22 -1.29 -12.88 -3.97
C LEU A 22 -0.90 -13.02 -2.50
N LEU A 23 -1.77 -13.56 -1.64
CA LEU A 23 -1.44 -13.84 -0.24
C LEU A 23 -0.34 -14.89 -0.09
N LEU A 24 -0.35 -15.94 -0.92
CA LEU A 24 0.72 -16.94 -0.93
C LEU A 24 2.05 -16.32 -1.37
N GLU A 25 2.06 -15.55 -2.45
CA GLU A 25 3.23 -14.85 -2.97
C GLU A 25 3.77 -13.84 -1.93
N TYR A 26 2.89 -13.08 -1.31
CA TYR A 26 3.25 -12.12 -0.27
C TYR A 26 3.79 -12.82 1.00
N HIS A 27 3.20 -13.95 1.39
CA HIS A 27 3.71 -14.76 2.50
C HIS A 27 5.13 -15.25 2.24
N ASP A 28 5.38 -15.82 1.06
CA ASP A 28 6.71 -16.31 0.67
C ASP A 28 7.73 -15.15 0.58
N PHE A 29 7.32 -13.99 0.05
CA PHE A 29 8.15 -12.78 0.02
C PHE A 29 8.50 -12.28 1.45
N ARG A 30 7.56 -12.26 2.38
CA ARG A 30 7.82 -11.87 3.77
C ARG A 30 8.83 -12.77 4.45
N GLN A 31 8.76 -14.08 4.22
CA GLN A 31 9.74 -15.03 4.77
C GLN A 31 11.16 -14.72 4.26
N LEU A 32 11.28 -14.49 2.95
CA LEU A 32 12.56 -14.10 2.36
C LEU A 32 13.06 -12.76 2.92
N LYS A 33 12.20 -11.75 2.97
CA LYS A 33 12.53 -10.42 3.47
C LYS A 33 12.93 -10.40 4.94
N SER A 34 12.23 -11.15 5.80
CA SER A 34 12.51 -11.19 7.24
C SER A 34 13.88 -11.80 7.58
N ALA A 35 14.37 -12.69 6.73
CA ALA A 35 15.71 -13.28 6.84
C ALA A 35 16.79 -12.53 6.04
N HIS A 36 16.39 -11.47 5.30
CA HIS A 36 17.31 -10.76 4.42
C HIS A 36 18.24 -9.83 5.22
N PRO A 37 19.56 -9.82 4.94
CA PRO A 37 20.51 -8.98 5.66
C PRO A 37 20.21 -7.47 5.53
N LEU A 38 19.56 -7.05 4.44
CA LEU A 38 19.19 -5.66 4.17
C LEU A 38 17.79 -5.27 4.69
N LEU A 39 17.23 -6.00 5.66
CA LEU A 39 15.90 -5.70 6.19
C LEU A 39 15.82 -4.28 6.75
N GLU A 40 16.84 -3.86 7.50
CA GLU A 40 16.89 -2.53 8.10
C GLU A 40 17.08 -1.43 7.05
N ASP A 41 17.93 -1.69 6.05
CA ASP A 41 18.14 -0.76 4.93
C ASP A 41 16.87 -0.58 4.11
N THR A 42 16.11 -1.65 3.88
CA THR A 42 14.80 -1.59 3.21
C THR A 42 13.81 -0.73 4.00
N ARG A 43 13.82 -0.82 5.35
CA ARG A 43 12.98 0.05 6.19
C ARG A 43 13.34 1.52 6.05
N ARG A 44 14.65 1.85 6.12
CA ARG A 44 15.14 3.22 5.97
C ARG A 44 14.76 3.83 4.62
N ILE A 45 14.82 3.04 3.55
CA ILE A 45 14.37 3.47 2.23
C ILE A 45 12.87 3.73 2.22
N ALA A 46 12.07 2.84 2.80
CA ALA A 46 10.62 3.04 2.89
C ALA A 46 10.27 4.29 3.70
N ASP A 47 10.95 4.53 4.83
CA ASP A 47 10.78 5.73 5.65
C ASP A 47 11.15 7.00 4.87
N TRP A 48 12.29 6.99 4.17
CA TRP A 48 12.72 8.11 3.33
C TRP A 48 11.71 8.40 2.22
N GLN A 49 11.19 7.38 1.55
CA GLN A 49 10.16 7.54 0.52
C GLN A 49 8.85 8.10 1.09
N ALA A 50 8.44 7.68 2.29
CA ALA A 50 7.27 8.22 2.96
C ALA A 50 7.42 9.74 3.23
N GLU A 51 8.58 10.17 3.72
CA GLU A 51 8.86 11.60 3.94
C GLU A 51 8.95 12.39 2.62
N ARG A 52 9.54 11.81 1.57
CA ARG A 52 9.55 12.39 0.22
C ARG A 52 8.13 12.56 -0.31
N LEU A 53 7.27 11.54 -0.18
CA LEU A 53 5.86 11.62 -0.59
C LEU A 53 5.13 12.75 0.15
N LYS A 54 5.29 12.85 1.47
CA LYS A 54 4.69 13.95 2.25
C LYS A 54 5.17 15.32 1.77
N ALA A 55 6.47 15.46 1.49
CA ALA A 55 7.05 16.71 1.01
C ALA A 55 6.52 17.07 -0.39
N THR A 56 6.50 16.12 -1.33
CA THR A 56 5.99 16.33 -2.71
C THR A 56 4.50 16.68 -2.73
N HIS A 57 3.72 16.18 -1.78
CA HIS A 57 2.27 16.36 -1.70
C HIS A 57 1.85 17.22 -0.50
N GLN A 58 2.71 18.10 -0.01
CA GLN A 58 2.50 18.87 1.21
C GLN A 58 1.19 19.67 1.20
N ASP A 59 0.85 20.28 0.07
CA ASP A 59 -0.40 21.04 -0.11
C ASP A 59 -1.64 20.16 0.04
N LEU A 60 -1.60 18.94 -0.52
CA LEU A 60 -2.69 17.96 -0.37
C LEU A 60 -2.76 17.42 1.07
N TYR A 61 -1.60 17.16 1.68
CA TYR A 61 -1.52 16.67 3.04
C TYR A 61 -2.00 17.70 4.07
N GLN A 62 -1.75 18.99 3.82
CA GLN A 62 -2.22 20.10 4.68
C GLN A 62 -3.68 20.47 4.43
N ASN A 63 -4.30 20.01 3.36
CA ASN A 63 -5.72 20.26 3.09
C ASN A 63 -6.60 19.47 4.08
N PRO A 64 -7.43 20.15 4.92
CA PRO A 64 -8.27 19.46 5.89
C PRO A 64 -9.23 18.42 5.28
N GLY A 65 -9.65 18.61 4.03
CA GLY A 65 -10.52 17.69 3.30
C GLY A 65 -9.83 16.38 2.91
N TYR A 66 -8.49 16.34 2.84
CA TYR A 66 -7.72 15.18 2.42
C TYR A 66 -6.84 14.59 3.54
N HIS A 67 -6.46 15.41 4.52
CA HIS A 67 -5.48 15.07 5.55
C HIS A 67 -5.71 13.69 6.19
N THR A 68 -6.93 13.46 6.72
CA THR A 68 -7.24 12.20 7.43
C THR A 68 -7.11 10.97 6.55
N GLY A 69 -7.49 11.08 5.26
CA GLY A 69 -7.37 9.98 4.32
C GLY A 69 -5.93 9.73 3.88
N LEU A 70 -5.16 10.78 3.62
CA LEU A 70 -3.74 10.70 3.29
C LEU A 70 -2.92 10.16 4.47
N GLU A 71 -3.23 10.58 5.68
CA GLU A 71 -2.62 10.03 6.89
C GLU A 71 -2.88 8.52 6.99
N PHE A 72 -4.13 8.09 6.82
CA PHE A 72 -4.45 6.66 6.79
C PHE A 72 -3.69 5.90 5.71
N LEU A 73 -3.58 6.46 4.49
CA LEU A 73 -2.82 5.84 3.40
C LEU A 73 -1.33 5.69 3.76
N LEU A 74 -0.72 6.70 4.36
CA LEU A 74 0.70 6.68 4.70
C LEU A 74 1.01 5.87 5.96
N THR A 75 0.13 5.86 6.96
CA THR A 75 0.38 5.20 8.25
C THR A 75 -0.19 3.78 8.33
N ASP A 76 -1.35 3.53 7.72
CA ASP A 76 -2.02 2.23 7.80
C ASP A 76 -1.84 1.34 6.57
N LEU A 77 -1.68 1.92 5.38
CA LEU A 77 -1.46 1.15 4.16
C LEU A 77 0.01 1.05 3.77
N TYR A 78 0.75 2.16 3.83
CA TYR A 78 2.16 2.20 3.47
C TYR A 78 3.10 1.86 4.64
N ALA A 79 2.60 1.82 5.89
CA ALA A 79 3.38 1.72 7.13
C ALA A 79 4.58 0.74 7.06
N PRO A 80 5.83 1.23 7.06
CA PRO A 80 7.02 0.37 6.95
C PRO A 80 7.21 -0.55 8.16
N ALA A 81 6.79 -0.12 9.35
CA ALA A 81 7.12 -0.76 10.62
C ALA A 81 6.00 -1.60 11.26
N GLY A 82 4.75 -1.48 10.80
CA GLY A 82 3.58 -2.01 11.54
C GLY A 82 2.89 -3.21 10.91
N MET A 83 3.36 -3.72 9.78
CA MET A 83 2.60 -4.67 8.96
C MET A 83 2.66 -6.13 9.41
N THR A 84 3.72 -6.58 10.07
CA THR A 84 3.98 -8.00 10.32
C THR A 84 2.85 -8.69 11.09
N GLN A 85 2.34 -8.07 12.14
CA GLN A 85 1.25 -8.64 12.94
C GLN A 85 -0.10 -8.59 12.21
N ARG A 86 -0.34 -7.55 11.41
CA ARG A 86 -1.54 -7.43 10.57
C ARG A 86 -1.54 -8.43 9.43
N ASP A 87 -0.38 -8.67 8.83
CA ASP A 87 -0.21 -9.58 7.70
C ASP A 87 -0.43 -11.04 8.13
N ASP A 88 0.06 -11.45 9.30
CA ASP A 88 -0.24 -12.76 9.87
C ASP A 88 -1.72 -12.92 10.17
N ASN A 89 -2.40 -11.85 10.56
CA ASN A 89 -3.85 -11.85 10.76
C ASN A 89 -4.61 -12.03 9.44
N ILE A 90 -4.16 -11.42 8.33
CA ILE A 90 -4.82 -11.60 7.01
C ILE A 90 -4.75 -13.06 6.57
N ASP A 91 -3.59 -13.68 6.65
CA ASP A 91 -3.42 -15.10 6.30
C ASP A 91 -4.35 -16.00 7.15
N ARG A 92 -4.49 -15.67 8.43
CA ARG A 92 -5.35 -16.41 9.37
C ARG A 92 -6.83 -16.24 9.06
N VAL A 93 -7.26 -15.05 8.64
CA VAL A 93 -8.67 -14.72 8.45
C VAL A 93 -9.17 -15.00 7.03
N PHE A 94 -8.27 -15.29 6.07
CA PHE A 94 -8.60 -15.51 4.67
C PHE A 94 -9.77 -16.51 4.45
N PRO A 95 -9.83 -17.68 5.12
CA PRO A 95 -10.96 -18.60 4.96
C PRO A 95 -12.31 -17.97 5.34
N LYS A 96 -12.30 -17.09 6.34
CA LYS A 96 -13.51 -16.37 6.78
C LYS A 96 -13.85 -15.25 5.80
N MET A 97 -12.83 -14.56 5.24
CA MET A 97 -13.04 -13.54 4.22
C MET A 97 -13.74 -14.13 2.99
N VAL A 98 -13.24 -15.27 2.47
CA VAL A 98 -13.85 -15.96 1.33
C VAL A 98 -15.30 -16.36 1.59
N LYS A 99 -15.61 -16.76 2.81
CA LYS A 99 -16.97 -17.21 3.19
C LYS A 99 -17.96 -16.06 3.37
N TRP A 100 -17.53 -14.91 3.85
CA TRP A 100 -18.43 -13.87 4.34
C TRP A 100 -18.37 -12.56 3.56
N LEU A 101 -17.26 -12.29 2.86
CA LEU A 101 -17.17 -11.06 2.09
C LEU A 101 -17.70 -11.23 0.66
N PRO A 102 -18.39 -10.21 0.14
CA PRO A 102 -18.74 -10.15 -1.28
C PRO A 102 -17.49 -10.22 -2.16
N ASP A 103 -17.60 -10.85 -3.33
CA ASP A 103 -16.48 -11.08 -4.25
C ASP A 103 -15.73 -9.80 -4.64
N HIS A 104 -16.46 -8.70 -4.88
CA HIS A 104 -15.84 -7.42 -5.21
C HIS A 104 -14.95 -6.85 -4.09
N LEU A 105 -15.24 -7.12 -2.81
CA LEU A 105 -14.36 -6.76 -1.70
C LEU A 105 -13.09 -7.63 -1.68
N LEU A 106 -13.20 -8.91 -2.03
CA LEU A 106 -12.02 -9.77 -2.19
C LEU A 106 -11.09 -9.23 -3.28
N GLY A 107 -11.66 -8.68 -4.37
CA GLY A 107 -10.91 -7.99 -5.42
C GLY A 107 -10.15 -6.76 -4.92
N THR A 108 -10.78 -5.96 -4.05
CA THR A 108 -10.12 -4.79 -3.43
C THR A 108 -8.99 -5.21 -2.51
N PHE A 109 -9.20 -6.24 -1.68
CA PHE A 109 -8.13 -6.80 -0.86
C PHE A 109 -6.99 -7.36 -1.70
N ALA A 110 -7.29 -8.01 -2.82
CA ALA A 110 -6.27 -8.47 -3.76
C ALA A 110 -5.43 -7.30 -4.30
N GLY A 111 -6.07 -6.18 -4.68
CA GLY A 111 -5.37 -4.96 -5.10
C GLY A 111 -4.45 -4.38 -4.01
N LEU A 112 -4.93 -4.33 -2.76
CA LEU A 112 -4.13 -3.87 -1.62
C LEU A 112 -2.92 -4.77 -1.33
N VAL A 113 -3.08 -6.09 -1.39
CA VAL A 113 -1.98 -7.05 -1.19
C VAL A 113 -0.96 -6.93 -2.33
N GLU A 114 -1.42 -6.81 -3.59
CA GLU A 114 -0.55 -6.61 -4.75
C GLU A 114 0.23 -5.29 -4.64
N LEU A 115 -0.44 -4.20 -4.28
CA LEU A 115 0.21 -2.90 -4.07
C LEU A 115 1.31 -2.98 -3.00
N ASN A 116 1.02 -3.64 -1.89
CA ASN A 116 1.98 -3.81 -0.80
C ASN A 116 3.17 -4.67 -1.23
N LEU A 117 2.93 -5.79 -1.92
CA LEU A 117 3.99 -6.67 -2.44
C LEU A 117 4.90 -5.91 -3.41
N VAL A 118 4.31 -5.21 -4.39
CA VAL A 118 5.05 -4.40 -5.36
C VAL A 118 5.88 -3.33 -4.68
N THR A 119 5.29 -2.59 -3.74
CA THR A 119 5.99 -1.52 -3.02
C THR A 119 7.19 -2.05 -2.26
N GLN A 120 7.00 -3.11 -1.46
CA GLN A 120 8.09 -3.68 -0.67
C GLN A 120 9.19 -4.35 -1.52
N SER A 121 8.83 -4.90 -2.68
CA SER A 121 9.81 -5.44 -3.63
C SER A 121 10.67 -4.35 -4.22
N LEU A 122 10.08 -3.21 -4.60
CA LEU A 122 10.81 -2.05 -5.09
C LEU A 122 11.74 -1.44 -4.02
N ASP A 123 11.30 -1.39 -2.76
CA ASP A 123 12.11 -0.91 -1.65
C ASP A 123 13.34 -1.81 -1.41
N LEU A 124 13.15 -3.14 -1.49
CA LEU A 124 14.25 -4.09 -1.36
C LEU A 124 15.25 -3.98 -2.52
N GLU A 125 14.79 -3.75 -3.74
CA GLU A 125 15.68 -3.52 -4.88
C GLU A 125 16.54 -2.27 -4.72
N LEU A 126 15.95 -1.18 -4.22
CA LEU A 126 16.71 0.02 -3.90
C LEU A 126 17.75 -0.27 -2.82
N ALA A 127 17.39 -0.98 -1.73
CA ALA A 127 18.32 -1.38 -0.68
C ALA A 127 19.50 -2.21 -1.22
N GLN A 128 19.23 -3.15 -2.13
CA GLN A 128 20.27 -3.94 -2.80
C GLN A 128 21.18 -3.08 -3.70
N TRP A 129 20.63 -2.05 -4.32
CA TRP A 129 21.44 -1.13 -5.10
C TRP A 129 22.39 -0.32 -4.21
N PHE A 130 21.89 0.23 -3.10
CA PHE A 130 22.70 0.96 -2.12
C PHE A 130 23.84 0.08 -1.56
N ASP A 131 23.54 -1.15 -1.18
CA ASP A 131 24.52 -2.12 -0.67
C ASP A 131 25.62 -2.40 -1.70
N ARG A 132 25.25 -2.71 -2.96
CA ARG A 132 26.20 -2.96 -4.06
C ARG A 132 27.13 -1.78 -4.36
N HIS A 133 26.69 -0.56 -4.07
CA HIS A 133 27.50 0.66 -4.27
C HIS A 133 28.19 1.15 -3.00
N ASN A 134 28.11 0.39 -1.90
CA ASN A 134 28.65 0.74 -0.59
C ASN A 134 28.15 2.11 -0.09
N LEU A 135 26.90 2.45 -0.38
CA LEU A 135 26.24 3.67 0.06
C LEU A 135 25.39 3.41 1.31
N SER A 136 25.40 4.37 2.24
CA SER A 136 24.67 4.24 3.50
C SER A 136 23.20 4.65 3.32
N THR A 137 22.29 3.80 3.73
CA THR A 137 20.85 4.12 3.81
C THR A 137 20.49 4.98 5.04
N ALA A 138 21.43 5.22 5.95
CA ALA A 138 21.23 6.14 7.09
C ALA A 138 21.23 7.63 6.68
N SER A 139 21.73 7.94 5.46
CA SER A 139 21.82 9.31 4.94
C SER A 139 21.58 9.32 3.43
N ILE A 140 20.38 9.01 3.02
CA ILE A 140 20.00 8.95 1.61
C ILE A 140 19.91 10.37 1.04
N THR A 141 20.71 10.65 0.00
CA THR A 141 20.60 11.89 -0.74
C THR A 141 19.62 11.76 -1.91
N THR A 142 19.07 12.88 -2.39
CA THR A 142 18.24 12.90 -3.60
C THR A 142 18.96 12.31 -4.80
N SER A 143 20.26 12.59 -4.97
CA SER A 143 21.06 12.05 -6.07
C SER A 143 21.15 10.54 -6.00
N ASP A 144 21.58 9.98 -4.84
CA ASP A 144 21.73 8.53 -4.66
C ASP A 144 20.41 7.80 -4.88
N TYR A 145 19.31 8.35 -4.37
CA TYR A 145 17.98 7.79 -4.59
C TYR A 145 17.60 7.77 -6.08
N CYS A 146 17.83 8.88 -6.80
CA CYS A 146 17.52 8.97 -8.23
C CYS A 146 18.41 8.04 -9.07
N ASP A 147 19.67 7.86 -8.70
CA ASP A 147 20.59 6.92 -9.37
C ASP A 147 20.12 5.47 -9.15
N ALA A 148 19.78 5.11 -7.91
CA ALA A 148 19.21 3.80 -7.59
C ALA A 148 17.89 3.55 -8.34
N TYR A 149 17.03 4.56 -8.39
CA TYR A 149 15.73 4.48 -9.08
C TYR A 149 15.91 4.22 -10.58
N ARG A 150 16.80 4.96 -11.27
CA ARG A 150 17.11 4.76 -12.68
C ARG A 150 17.74 3.39 -12.95
N ALA A 151 18.73 3.03 -12.13
CA ALA A 151 19.48 1.78 -12.30
C ALA A 151 18.62 0.52 -12.06
N SER A 152 17.57 0.61 -11.25
CA SER A 152 16.67 -0.53 -11.03
C SER A 152 15.92 -0.95 -12.30
N GLY A 153 15.68 -0.04 -13.25
CA GLY A 153 15.02 -0.36 -14.53
C GLY A 153 13.56 -0.82 -14.42
N GLN A 154 12.93 -0.71 -13.25
CA GLN A 154 11.62 -1.30 -12.92
C GLN A 154 10.42 -0.40 -13.32
N LEU A 155 10.50 0.25 -14.48
CA LEU A 155 9.49 1.24 -14.89
C LEU A 155 8.08 0.65 -15.02
N SER A 156 7.96 -0.56 -15.57
CA SER A 156 6.67 -1.23 -15.72
C SER A 156 6.05 -1.56 -14.36
N ILE A 157 6.86 -1.99 -13.39
CA ILE A 157 6.40 -2.30 -12.03
C ILE A 157 6.01 -1.03 -11.30
N ARG A 158 6.74 0.08 -11.46
CA ARG A 158 6.39 1.37 -10.90
C ARG A 158 5.13 1.98 -11.52
N SER A 159 4.95 1.84 -12.83
CA SER A 159 3.67 2.19 -13.48
C SER A 159 2.52 1.36 -12.93
N ARG A 160 2.72 0.05 -12.76
CA ARG A 160 1.74 -0.83 -12.13
C ARG A 160 1.42 -0.43 -10.69
N GLN A 161 2.40 0.00 -9.91
CA GLN A 161 2.19 0.54 -8.56
C GLN A 161 1.24 1.73 -8.58
N LEU A 162 1.44 2.68 -9.49
CA LEU A 162 0.57 3.86 -9.63
C LEU A 162 -0.86 3.48 -10.06
N GLU A 163 -1.01 2.53 -10.98
CA GLU A 163 -2.33 1.99 -11.37
C GLU A 163 -3.04 1.36 -10.17
N LEU A 164 -2.34 0.55 -9.37
CA LEU A 164 -2.90 -0.07 -8.17
C LEU A 164 -3.34 0.97 -7.13
N VAL A 165 -2.59 2.06 -6.96
CA VAL A 165 -3.00 3.18 -6.09
C VAL A 165 -4.30 3.80 -6.61
N ALA A 166 -4.39 4.07 -7.93
CA ALA A 166 -5.57 4.64 -8.54
C ALA A 166 -6.80 3.73 -8.37
N ASP A 167 -6.68 2.47 -8.79
CA ASP A 167 -7.76 1.49 -8.74
C ASP A 167 -8.27 1.27 -7.31
N THR A 168 -7.33 1.12 -6.36
CA THR A 168 -7.67 0.86 -4.96
C THR A 168 -8.34 2.09 -4.33
N GLY A 169 -7.83 3.29 -4.58
CA GLY A 169 -8.41 4.51 -4.07
C GLY A 169 -9.84 4.73 -4.56
N GLN A 170 -10.09 4.54 -5.86
CA GLN A 170 -11.42 4.64 -6.45
C GLN A 170 -12.39 3.58 -5.89
N GLN A 171 -11.92 2.34 -5.69
CA GLN A 171 -12.72 1.29 -5.09
C GLN A 171 -13.08 1.64 -3.65
N LEU A 172 -12.13 2.11 -2.85
CA LEU A 172 -12.38 2.53 -1.47
C LEU A 172 -13.41 3.66 -1.40
N ASP A 173 -13.32 4.68 -2.28
CA ASP A 173 -14.30 5.76 -2.33
C ASP A 173 -15.72 5.23 -2.59
N ARG A 174 -15.89 4.35 -3.58
CA ARG A 174 -17.21 3.74 -3.86
C ARG A 174 -17.78 3.02 -2.64
N TYR A 175 -16.93 2.34 -1.85
CA TYR A 175 -17.41 1.61 -0.67
C TYR A 175 -17.79 2.52 0.48
N VAL A 176 -17.03 3.57 0.73
CA VAL A 176 -17.33 4.49 1.83
C VAL A 176 -18.58 5.35 1.55
N ARG A 177 -18.94 5.54 0.28
CA ARG A 177 -20.20 6.20 -0.11
C ARG A 177 -21.42 5.30 0.15
N ASN A 178 -21.25 3.99 0.29
CA ASN A 178 -22.31 3.06 0.60
C ASN A 178 -22.69 3.10 2.09
N ARG A 179 -23.83 3.71 2.41
CA ARG A 179 -24.33 3.84 3.79
C ARG A 179 -24.57 2.48 4.46
N THR A 180 -25.00 1.48 3.70
CA THR A 180 -25.24 0.13 4.23
C THR A 180 -23.96 -0.51 4.73
N LEU A 181 -22.83 -0.30 4.05
CA LEU A 181 -21.53 -0.81 4.47
C LEU A 181 -21.09 -0.18 5.79
N GLY A 182 -21.27 1.14 5.96
CA GLY A 182 -20.98 1.83 7.22
C GLY A 182 -21.79 1.30 8.39
N TRP A 183 -23.08 1.03 8.16
CA TRP A 183 -23.94 0.42 9.17
C TRP A 183 -23.49 -1.01 9.51
N LEU A 184 -23.20 -1.83 8.51
CA LEU A 184 -22.68 -3.20 8.70
C LEU A 184 -21.37 -3.20 9.50
N LEU A 185 -20.42 -2.33 9.17
CA LEU A 185 -19.17 -2.18 9.92
C LEU A 185 -19.44 -1.80 11.38
N SER A 186 -20.36 -0.88 11.63
CA SER A 186 -20.70 -0.48 13.00
C SER A 186 -21.31 -1.62 13.82
N MET A 187 -22.17 -2.46 13.21
CA MET A 187 -22.84 -3.59 13.85
C MET A 187 -21.97 -4.83 13.99
N SER A 188 -20.96 -4.98 13.16
CA SER A 188 -20.14 -6.20 13.10
C SER A 188 -18.97 -6.22 14.09
N ARG A 189 -18.79 -5.20 14.91
CA ARG A 189 -17.67 -5.13 15.88
C ARG A 189 -17.64 -6.32 16.85
N GLY A 190 -18.73 -6.56 17.57
CA GLY A 190 -18.82 -7.67 18.51
C GLY A 190 -18.66 -9.04 17.84
N PRO A 191 -19.42 -9.35 16.77
CA PRO A 191 -19.21 -10.56 15.98
C PRO A 191 -17.78 -10.70 15.42
N ALA A 192 -17.14 -9.62 15.00
CA ALA A 192 -15.76 -9.65 14.50
C ALA A 192 -14.75 -9.97 15.62
N GLU A 193 -14.91 -9.40 16.80
CA GLU A 193 -14.08 -9.71 17.97
C GLU A 193 -14.24 -11.20 18.37
N MET A 194 -15.46 -11.71 18.43
CA MET A 194 -15.73 -13.14 18.71
C MET A 194 -15.16 -14.08 17.65
N ALA A 195 -15.07 -13.62 16.40
CA ALA A 195 -14.50 -14.38 15.30
C ALA A 195 -12.98 -14.20 15.16
N GLU A 196 -12.33 -13.51 16.09
CA GLU A 196 -10.90 -13.15 16.03
C GLU A 196 -10.54 -12.26 14.80
N LEU A 197 -11.48 -11.45 14.34
CA LEU A 197 -11.34 -10.50 13.22
C LEU A 197 -11.22 -9.05 13.70
N GLY A 198 -11.00 -8.81 14.99
CA GLY A 198 -11.00 -7.46 15.59
C GLY A 198 -10.03 -6.49 14.94
N ASP A 199 -8.81 -6.93 14.63
CA ASP A 199 -7.79 -6.09 13.98
C ASP A 199 -8.20 -5.73 12.55
N LEU A 200 -8.70 -6.70 11.77
CA LEU A 200 -9.20 -6.47 10.41
C LEU A 200 -10.40 -5.52 10.45
N HIS A 201 -11.32 -5.73 11.38
CA HIS A 201 -12.47 -4.86 11.57
C HIS A 201 -12.03 -3.43 11.91
N SER A 202 -11.09 -3.27 12.84
CA SER A 202 -10.55 -1.97 13.25
C SER A 202 -9.88 -1.25 12.09
N PHE A 203 -9.09 -1.95 11.29
CA PHE A 203 -8.47 -1.42 10.07
C PHE A 203 -9.53 -0.95 9.06
N LEU A 204 -10.52 -1.79 8.76
CA LEU A 204 -11.62 -1.44 7.85
C LEU A 204 -12.43 -0.23 8.36
N HIS A 205 -12.69 -0.17 9.66
CA HIS A 205 -13.42 0.92 10.27
C HIS A 205 -12.63 2.24 10.22
N ARG A 206 -11.31 2.21 10.48
CA ARG A 206 -10.46 3.41 10.34
C ARG A 206 -10.41 3.89 8.91
N GLY A 207 -10.19 2.98 7.94
CA GLY A 207 -10.18 3.31 6.52
C GLY A 207 -11.52 3.88 6.05
N TYR A 208 -12.63 3.23 6.41
CA TYR A 208 -13.97 3.73 6.12
C TYR A 208 -14.18 5.15 6.68
N SER A 209 -13.80 5.37 7.94
CA SER A 209 -13.97 6.67 8.61
C SER A 209 -13.10 7.77 8.00
N ALA A 210 -11.87 7.42 7.59
CA ALA A 210 -10.93 8.34 6.97
C ALA A 210 -11.41 8.76 5.57
N PHE A 211 -11.74 7.79 4.71
CA PHE A 211 -12.18 8.07 3.34
C PHE A 211 -13.58 8.71 3.29
N ARG A 212 -14.48 8.37 4.21
CA ARG A 212 -15.81 8.99 4.25
C ARG A 212 -15.79 10.50 4.50
N LYS A 213 -14.76 10.99 5.17
CA LYS A 213 -14.58 12.42 5.46
C LYS A 213 -13.96 13.18 4.30
N MET A 214 -13.35 12.47 3.36
CA MET A 214 -12.72 13.10 2.21
C MET A 214 -13.77 13.59 1.21
N GLU A 215 -13.49 14.75 0.66
CA GLU A 215 -14.21 15.33 -0.47
C GLU A 215 -13.42 15.02 -1.75
N ASP A 216 -14.12 14.85 -2.87
CA ASP A 216 -13.51 14.73 -4.20
C ASP A 216 -12.29 13.77 -4.28
N VAL A 217 -12.47 12.53 -3.79
CA VAL A 217 -11.40 11.52 -3.77
C VAL A 217 -10.82 11.26 -5.16
N ASP A 218 -11.65 11.30 -6.21
CA ASP A 218 -11.18 11.14 -7.59
C ASP A 218 -10.18 12.25 -7.97
N VAL A 219 -10.45 13.50 -7.59
CA VAL A 219 -9.54 14.65 -7.82
C VAL A 219 -8.24 14.47 -7.04
N LEU A 220 -8.33 14.02 -5.79
CA LEU A 220 -7.14 13.73 -4.99
C LEU A 220 -6.27 12.66 -5.66
N ILE A 221 -6.87 11.54 -6.07
CA ILE A 221 -6.16 10.43 -6.71
C ILE A 221 -5.53 10.88 -8.03
N GLU A 222 -6.27 11.60 -8.86
CA GLU A 222 -5.75 12.14 -10.14
C GLU A 222 -4.51 13.02 -9.90
N ARG A 223 -4.56 13.92 -8.92
CA ARG A 223 -3.43 14.76 -8.55
C ARG A 223 -2.23 13.96 -8.04
N LEU A 224 -2.45 12.99 -7.14
CA LEU A 224 -1.40 12.15 -6.62
C LEU A 224 -0.70 11.37 -7.75
N ILE A 225 -1.48 10.69 -8.59
CA ILE A 225 -0.95 9.88 -9.71
C ILE A 225 -0.27 10.76 -10.76
N GLY A 226 -0.85 11.90 -11.12
CA GLY A 226 -0.25 12.83 -12.07
C GLY A 226 1.10 13.34 -11.59
N ARG A 227 1.21 13.72 -10.31
CA ARG A 227 2.47 14.20 -9.72
C ARG A 227 3.51 13.08 -9.64
N GLU A 228 3.15 11.88 -9.20
CA GLU A 228 4.11 10.77 -9.12
C GLU A 228 4.59 10.32 -10.51
N LYS A 229 3.75 10.39 -11.55
CA LYS A 229 4.18 10.20 -12.94
C LYS A 229 5.20 11.26 -13.35
N GLN A 230 4.93 12.54 -13.03
CA GLN A 230 5.87 13.63 -13.32
C GLN A 230 7.19 13.45 -12.57
N VAL A 231 7.16 13.04 -11.29
CA VAL A 231 8.37 12.71 -10.51
C VAL A 231 9.15 11.59 -11.20
N MET A 232 8.49 10.53 -11.63
CA MET A 232 9.12 9.43 -12.36
C MET A 232 9.80 9.94 -13.64
N GLU A 233 9.13 10.76 -14.45
CA GLU A 233 9.68 11.35 -15.66
C GLU A 233 10.87 12.27 -15.36
N ASN A 234 10.77 13.10 -14.33
CA ASN A 234 11.86 13.98 -13.89
C ASN A 234 13.11 13.18 -13.45
N ILE A 235 12.92 12.09 -12.70
CA ILE A 235 14.02 11.21 -12.30
C ILE A 235 14.69 10.61 -13.53
N LEU A 236 13.91 10.09 -14.47
CA LEU A 236 14.43 9.50 -15.71
C LEU A 236 15.17 10.49 -16.59
N ALA A 237 14.69 11.73 -16.65
CA ALA A 237 15.32 12.82 -17.39
C ALA A 237 16.53 13.44 -16.64
N SER A 238 16.88 12.95 -15.44
CA SER A 238 17.91 13.54 -14.59
C SER A 238 17.67 15.02 -14.29
N HIS A 239 16.40 15.39 -14.05
CA HIS A 239 16.04 16.76 -13.70
C HIS A 239 16.71 17.17 -12.38
N PRO A 240 17.26 18.41 -12.27
CA PRO A 240 17.98 18.85 -11.06
C PRO A 240 17.09 18.88 -9.81
N GLU A 241 15.79 19.13 -9.96
CA GLU A 241 14.80 19.11 -8.89
C GLU A 241 13.70 18.07 -9.20
N PRO A 242 13.99 16.77 -9.05
CA PRO A 242 13.11 15.70 -9.54
C PRO A 242 11.76 15.63 -8.82
N PHE A 243 11.68 16.12 -7.59
CA PHE A 243 10.47 16.09 -6.75
C PHE A 243 9.68 17.41 -6.79
N SER A 244 10.18 18.42 -7.49
CA SER A 244 9.46 19.66 -7.73
C SER A 244 8.40 19.42 -8.82
N VAL A 245 7.16 19.40 -8.41
CA VAL A 245 6.01 19.26 -9.31
C VAL A 245 5.15 20.51 -9.22
N PRO A 246 4.66 21.04 -10.34
CA PRO A 246 3.79 22.19 -10.31
C PRO A 246 2.58 21.92 -9.43
N GLY A 247 2.33 22.77 -8.45
CA GLY A 247 1.04 22.83 -7.80
C GLY A 247 0.01 23.13 -8.90
N ASN A 248 -0.97 22.28 -9.12
CA ASN A 248 -2.06 22.67 -10.01
C ASN A 248 -2.68 23.94 -9.42
N LEU A 249 -2.60 25.01 -10.20
CA LEU A 249 -3.29 26.29 -10.00
C LEU A 249 -4.80 26.06 -9.95
#